data_72cc65c77b9d2be10904a1629fca462e
#
_entry.id   72cc65c77b9d2be10904a1629fca462e
#
_cell.length_a   1.000
_cell.length_b   1.000
_cell.length_c   1.000
_cell.angle_alpha   90.00
_cell.angle_beta   90.00
_cell.angle_gamma   90.00
#
_symmetry.space_group_name_H-M   'P 1'
#
loop_
_entity.id
_entity.type
_entity.pdbx_description
1 polymer ?
#
loop_
_entity_poly.entity_id
_entity_poly.type
_entity_poly.pdbx_seq_one_letter_code
_entity_poly.pdbx_strand_id
1 'polypeptide(L)'
;MKTKLFFLSALLLAMQGVCGCGGDDDDKTTFQSRWSGCKNESYDTRSGNQLPWDEECVEYEAKDGGRLYLKHVNALFNCATENVEVITSVNGNHINIVEHAIGNMSANCICPSDVECLLSGLSKGKYSISIYRNMISDAHLQFSFSIDYDESLKGDFRK
;
A
#
# COMPACT_ATOMS: atom_id res chain seq x y z
N MET A 1 1.08 80.15 -31.16
CA MET A 1 -0.34 80.40 -30.70
C MET A 1 -1.11 79.09 -30.54
N LYS A 2 -1.76 78.95 -29.39
CA LYS A 2 -2.79 77.92 -29.04
C LYS A 2 -2.25 76.52 -28.75
N THR A 3 -1.93 76.21 -27.51
CA THR A 3 -2.76 75.78 -26.34
C THR A 3 -3.89 74.78 -26.68
N LYS A 4 -3.80 73.62 -26.11
CA LYS A 4 -4.84 72.88 -25.37
C LYS A 4 -4.33 71.48 -25.14
N LEU A 5 -4.17 71.12 -23.96
CA LEU A 5 -5.00 70.73 -22.81
C LEU A 5 -5.23 69.22 -22.75
N PHE A 6 -4.62 68.65 -21.75
CA PHE A 6 -5.01 67.58 -20.87
C PHE A 6 -6.05 66.55 -21.36
N PHE A 7 -5.67 65.29 -21.25
CA PHE A 7 -6.47 64.39 -20.41
C PHE A 7 -5.58 63.29 -19.84
N LEU A 8 -5.38 63.41 -18.56
CA LEU A 8 -4.87 62.38 -17.66
C LEU A 8 -5.92 61.26 -17.60
N SER A 9 -5.57 60.08 -18.03
CA SER A 9 -6.37 58.89 -17.70
C SER A 9 -5.46 57.89 -17.02
N ALA A 10 -5.51 57.94 -15.69
CA ALA A 10 -4.86 56.97 -14.84
C ALA A 10 -5.62 55.65 -14.95
N LEU A 11 -5.05 54.69 -15.70
CA LEU A 11 -5.54 53.33 -15.68
C LEU A 11 -4.74 52.58 -14.60
N LEU A 12 -5.36 52.47 -13.44
CA LEU A 12 -4.94 51.57 -12.38
C LEU A 12 -5.11 50.15 -12.91
N LEU A 13 -4.04 49.54 -13.37
CA LEU A 13 -3.96 48.09 -13.50
C LEU A 13 -3.71 47.51 -12.11
N ALA A 14 -4.76 47.01 -11.51
CA ALA A 14 -4.66 46.11 -10.37
C ALA A 14 -3.93 44.86 -10.81
N MET A 15 -2.65 44.74 -10.45
CA MET A 15 -1.92 43.50 -10.49
C MET A 15 -2.52 42.59 -9.40
N GLN A 16 -3.46 41.75 -9.82
CA GLN A 16 -3.83 40.59 -9.02
C GLN A 16 -2.64 39.62 -9.11
N GLY A 17 -1.82 39.64 -8.06
CA GLY A 17 -0.82 38.64 -7.82
C GLY A 17 -1.53 37.30 -7.65
N VAL A 18 -1.48 36.47 -8.69
CA VAL A 18 -1.74 35.04 -8.57
C VAL A 18 -0.55 34.49 -7.79
N CYS A 19 -0.70 34.39 -6.47
CA CYS A 19 0.10 33.49 -5.66
C CYS A 19 -0.22 32.07 -6.15
N GLY A 20 0.48 31.62 -7.18
CA GLY A 20 0.62 30.20 -7.48
C GLY A 20 1.40 29.59 -6.32
N CYS A 21 0.72 29.09 -5.30
CA CYS A 21 1.27 28.01 -4.50
C CYS A 21 1.50 26.87 -5.46
N GLY A 22 2.74 26.70 -5.91
CA GLY A 22 3.25 25.46 -6.41
C GLY A 22 3.08 24.46 -5.26
N GLY A 23 1.96 23.74 -5.26
CA GLY A 23 1.89 22.52 -4.52
C GLY A 23 2.88 21.58 -5.17
N ASP A 24 3.95 21.25 -4.47
CA ASP A 24 4.62 20.00 -4.71
C ASP A 24 3.51 18.93 -4.61
N ASP A 25 3.07 18.45 -5.75
CA ASP A 25 2.35 17.19 -5.85
C ASP A 25 3.37 16.11 -5.43
N ASP A 26 3.59 16.00 -4.12
CA ASP A 26 4.00 14.75 -3.53
C ASP A 26 2.99 13.73 -4.04
N ASP A 27 3.47 12.90 -4.95
CA ASP A 27 2.76 11.77 -5.51
C ASP A 27 2.36 10.84 -4.35
N LYS A 28 1.30 11.26 -3.64
CA LYS A 28 0.70 10.49 -2.56
C LYS A 28 0.12 9.26 -3.19
N THR A 29 0.95 8.23 -3.30
CA THR A 29 0.52 6.87 -3.54
C THR A 29 -0.64 6.58 -2.61
N THR A 30 -1.87 6.68 -3.14
CA THR A 30 -3.07 6.52 -2.32
C THR A 30 -3.18 5.05 -1.97
N PHE A 31 -2.84 4.73 -0.72
CA PHE A 31 -2.96 3.40 -0.18
C PHE A 31 -4.41 3.07 0.09
N GLN A 32 -4.88 1.99 -0.52
CA GLN A 32 -6.10 1.32 -0.11
C GLN A 32 -5.71 -0.06 0.41
N SER A 33 -5.96 -0.30 1.68
CA SER A 33 -5.76 -1.61 2.29
C SER A 33 -7.04 -2.11 2.92
N ARG A 34 -7.19 -3.41 2.99
CA ARG A 34 -8.32 -4.09 3.60
C ARG A 34 -7.86 -5.34 4.31
N TRP A 35 -8.39 -5.57 5.47
CA TRP A 35 -8.26 -6.81 6.23
C TRP A 35 -9.62 -7.50 6.36
N SER A 36 -9.67 -8.81 6.11
CA SER A 36 -10.93 -9.56 6.13
C SER A 36 -11.46 -9.83 7.53
N GLY A 37 -10.65 -9.63 8.54
CA GLY A 37 -10.88 -10.24 9.85
C GLY A 37 -10.49 -11.72 9.87
N CYS A 38 -10.60 -12.33 11.04
CA CYS A 38 -10.38 -13.75 11.22
C CYS A 38 -11.42 -14.54 10.41
N LYS A 39 -10.97 -15.45 9.55
CA LYS A 39 -11.85 -16.41 8.88
C LYS A 39 -12.36 -17.41 9.93
N ASN A 40 -13.45 -18.11 9.62
CA ASN A 40 -14.16 -18.97 10.56
C ASN A 40 -13.36 -20.15 11.14
N GLU A 41 -12.12 -20.33 10.70
CA GLU A 41 -11.21 -21.39 11.15
C GLU A 41 -10.16 -20.77 12.07
N SER A 42 -10.15 -21.17 13.32
CA SER A 42 -9.10 -20.80 14.28
C SER A 42 -8.31 -22.03 14.72
N TYR A 43 -7.01 -21.87 14.88
CA TYR A 43 -6.11 -22.96 15.25
C TYR A 43 -5.51 -22.68 16.63
N ASP A 44 -5.69 -23.63 17.57
CA ASP A 44 -5.06 -23.55 18.90
C ASP A 44 -3.57 -23.81 18.74
N THR A 45 -2.75 -22.82 19.07
CA THR A 45 -1.28 -22.92 18.99
C THR A 45 -0.68 -23.94 19.95
N ARG A 46 -1.46 -24.41 20.95
CA ARG A 46 -1.04 -25.41 21.93
C ARG A 46 -1.35 -26.85 21.52
N SER A 47 -2.22 -27.05 20.54
CA SER A 47 -2.71 -28.39 20.18
C SER A 47 -1.72 -29.21 19.35
N GLY A 48 -0.64 -28.61 18.85
CA GLY A 48 0.31 -29.25 17.94
C GLY A 48 -0.28 -29.66 16.59
N ASN A 49 -1.51 -29.23 16.29
CA ASN A 49 -2.15 -29.49 15.01
C ASN A 49 -1.38 -28.77 13.91
N GLN A 50 -1.27 -29.43 12.76
CA GLN A 50 -0.63 -28.86 11.60
C GLN A 50 -1.38 -27.61 11.16
N LEU A 51 -0.66 -26.50 11.08
CA LEU A 51 -1.20 -25.24 10.60
C LEU A 51 -1.34 -25.30 9.08
N PRO A 52 -2.32 -24.63 8.47
CA PRO A 52 -2.56 -24.68 7.04
C PRO A 52 -1.56 -23.79 6.27
N TRP A 53 -0.26 -23.97 6.55
CA TRP A 53 0.80 -23.20 5.89
C TRP A 53 0.81 -23.36 4.37
N ASP A 54 0.33 -24.52 3.90
CA ASP A 54 0.32 -24.85 2.47
C ASP A 54 -0.71 -24.03 1.67
N GLU A 55 -1.64 -23.38 2.38
CA GLU A 55 -2.68 -22.55 1.78
C GLU A 55 -2.34 -21.05 1.76
N GLU A 56 -1.23 -20.65 2.40
CA GLU A 56 -0.80 -19.26 2.44
C GLU A 56 -0.11 -18.89 1.13
N CYS A 57 -0.62 -17.86 0.46
CA CYS A 57 -0.05 -17.39 -0.81
C CYS A 57 -0.28 -15.89 -0.99
N VAL A 58 0.40 -15.33 -1.97
CA VAL A 58 0.21 -13.93 -2.39
C VAL A 58 -0.29 -13.91 -3.82
N GLU A 59 -1.52 -13.48 -4.02
CA GLU A 59 -2.08 -13.19 -5.33
C GLU A 59 -1.76 -11.76 -5.73
N TYR A 60 -1.47 -11.52 -7.00
CA TYR A 60 -1.19 -10.18 -7.51
C TYR A 60 -1.76 -9.98 -8.91
N GLU A 61 -2.21 -8.75 -9.18
CA GLU A 61 -2.81 -8.38 -10.47
C GLU A 61 -2.56 -6.90 -10.76
N ALA A 62 -2.06 -6.60 -11.96
CA ALA A 62 -1.99 -5.23 -12.44
C ALA A 62 -3.40 -4.66 -12.65
N LYS A 63 -3.57 -3.40 -12.29
CA LYS A 63 -4.79 -2.62 -12.50
C LYS A 63 -4.44 -1.39 -13.32
N ASP A 64 -5.42 -0.82 -14.00
CA ASP A 64 -5.24 0.36 -14.83
C ASP A 64 -4.57 1.52 -14.08
N GLY A 65 -3.75 2.31 -14.79
CA GLY A 65 -3.11 3.50 -14.25
C GLY A 65 -1.91 3.22 -13.37
N GLY A 66 -1.10 2.23 -13.70
CA GLY A 66 0.15 1.94 -12.99
C GLY A 66 -0.08 1.42 -11.56
N ARG A 67 -1.15 0.64 -11.36
CA ARG A 67 -1.53 0.11 -10.05
C ARG A 67 -1.31 -1.39 -9.96
N LEU A 68 -0.87 -1.87 -8.81
CA LEU A 68 -0.71 -3.28 -8.50
C LEU A 68 -1.59 -3.64 -7.30
N TYR A 69 -2.55 -4.50 -7.51
CA TYR A 69 -3.32 -5.14 -6.44
C TYR A 69 -2.55 -6.36 -5.93
N LEU A 70 -2.44 -6.46 -4.62
CA LEU A 70 -1.84 -7.58 -3.90
C LEU A 70 -2.83 -8.08 -2.87
N LYS A 71 -2.94 -9.39 -2.75
CA LYS A 71 -3.73 -10.06 -1.73
C LYS A 71 -2.92 -11.17 -1.08
N HIS A 72 -2.57 -11.00 0.18
CA HIS A 72 -2.02 -12.05 1.01
C HIS A 72 -3.16 -12.92 1.52
N VAL A 73 -3.30 -14.09 0.95
CA VAL A 73 -4.37 -15.06 1.26
C VAL A 73 -3.95 -15.92 2.43
N ASN A 74 -4.84 -16.12 3.38
CA ASN A 74 -4.65 -16.96 4.57
C ASN A 74 -3.46 -16.52 5.45
N ALA A 75 -3.15 -15.24 5.48
CA ALA A 75 -2.18 -14.67 6.41
C ALA A 75 -2.56 -15.00 7.86
N LEU A 76 -1.66 -15.61 8.62
CA LEU A 76 -1.94 -16.08 9.97
C LEU A 76 -1.72 -14.98 11.01
N PHE A 77 -2.77 -14.58 11.70
CA PHE A 77 -2.73 -13.61 12.79
C PHE A 77 -3.22 -14.21 14.11
N ASN A 78 -2.86 -13.56 15.23
CA ASN A 78 -3.42 -13.91 16.53
C ASN A 78 -4.94 -13.66 16.51
N CYS A 79 -5.74 -14.55 17.13
CA CYS A 79 -7.20 -14.39 17.16
C CYS A 79 -7.66 -13.09 17.85
N ALA A 80 -6.83 -12.48 18.67
CA ALA A 80 -7.11 -11.21 19.32
C ALA A 80 -6.65 -9.98 18.50
N THR A 81 -6.29 -10.19 17.23
CA THR A 81 -6.04 -9.08 16.29
C THR A 81 -7.36 -8.36 16.01
N GLU A 82 -7.37 -7.06 16.22
CA GLU A 82 -8.55 -6.19 16.03
C GLU A 82 -8.53 -5.54 14.66
N ASN A 83 -7.34 -5.29 14.12
CA ASN A 83 -7.11 -4.71 12.80
C ASN A 83 -5.71 -5.06 12.28
N VAL A 84 -5.51 -4.92 10.98
CA VAL A 84 -4.19 -4.98 10.34
C VAL A 84 -3.99 -3.72 9.52
N GLU A 85 -3.01 -2.93 9.91
CA GLU A 85 -2.53 -1.80 9.11
C GLU A 85 -1.49 -2.27 8.11
N VAL A 86 -1.63 -1.84 6.86
CA VAL A 86 -0.64 -2.12 5.83
C VAL A 86 0.19 -0.87 5.60
N ILE A 87 1.47 -0.98 5.91
CA ILE A 87 2.46 0.09 5.72
C ILE A 87 3.37 -0.33 4.57
N THR A 88 3.56 0.53 3.60
CA THR A 88 4.44 0.21 2.48
C THR A 88 5.52 1.25 2.29
N SER A 89 6.62 0.82 1.75
CA SER A 89 7.70 1.68 1.29
C SER A 89 8.23 1.18 -0.04
N VAL A 90 8.49 2.11 -0.94
CA VAL A 90 9.10 1.84 -2.24
C VAL A 90 10.47 2.51 -2.27
N ASN A 91 11.50 1.74 -2.53
CA ASN A 91 12.86 2.23 -2.69
C ASN A 91 13.43 1.69 -4.01
N GLY A 92 13.38 2.51 -5.05
CA GLY A 92 13.66 2.08 -6.41
C GLY A 92 12.74 0.93 -6.81
N ASN A 93 13.31 -0.23 -7.10
CA ASN A 93 12.56 -1.42 -7.50
C ASN A 93 12.23 -2.36 -6.33
N HIS A 94 12.48 -1.96 -5.09
CA HIS A 94 12.17 -2.74 -3.90
C HIS A 94 10.91 -2.19 -3.23
N ILE A 95 9.92 -3.04 -3.08
CA ILE A 95 8.64 -2.76 -2.41
C ILE A 95 8.61 -3.56 -1.11
N ASN A 96 8.55 -2.86 0.02
CA ASN A 96 8.33 -3.51 1.31
C ASN A 96 6.90 -3.24 1.76
N ILE A 97 6.23 -4.28 2.19
CA ILE A 97 4.88 -4.28 2.73
C ILE A 97 4.96 -4.81 4.15
N VAL A 98 4.54 -4.02 5.12
CA VAL A 98 4.46 -4.43 6.52
C VAL A 98 3.00 -4.56 6.90
N GLU A 99 2.62 -5.77 7.29
CA GLU A 99 1.31 -6.08 7.84
C GLU A 99 1.39 -5.95 9.36
N HIS A 100 1.03 -4.77 9.87
CA HIS A 100 1.12 -4.44 11.29
C HIS A 100 -0.19 -4.81 11.99
N ALA A 101 -0.14 -5.87 12.79
CA ALA A 101 -1.30 -6.32 13.57
C ALA A 101 -1.52 -5.41 14.77
N ILE A 102 -2.76 -4.94 14.93
CA ILE A 102 -3.21 -4.12 16.05
C ILE A 102 -4.14 -4.95 16.91
N GLY A 103 -4.01 -4.83 18.23
CA GLY A 103 -4.84 -5.51 19.21
C GLY A 103 -4.02 -6.15 20.33
N ASN A 104 -4.71 -6.85 21.22
CA ASN A 104 -4.09 -7.58 22.33
C ASN A 104 -3.70 -8.99 21.86
N MET A 105 -2.43 -9.19 21.51
CA MET A 105 -1.89 -10.46 20.99
C MET A 105 -1.80 -11.58 22.07
N SER A 106 -2.68 -11.59 23.05
CA SER A 106 -2.64 -12.53 24.19
C SER A 106 -3.43 -13.83 24.00
N ALA A 107 -4.19 -13.96 22.91
CA ALA A 107 -4.90 -15.19 22.64
C ALA A 107 -3.96 -16.34 22.29
N ASN A 108 -4.26 -17.55 22.76
CA ASN A 108 -3.49 -18.76 22.44
C ASN A 108 -4.01 -19.45 21.16
N CYS A 109 -4.47 -18.68 20.22
CA CYS A 109 -4.89 -19.16 18.92
C CYS A 109 -4.43 -18.21 17.81
N ILE A 110 -4.35 -18.77 16.62
CA ILE A 110 -4.15 -18.04 15.37
C ILE A 110 -5.29 -18.36 14.41
N CYS A 111 -5.57 -17.44 13.52
CA CYS A 111 -6.55 -17.63 12.48
C CYS A 111 -6.09 -17.07 11.13
N PRO A 112 -6.47 -17.67 10.02
CA PRO A 112 -6.22 -17.15 8.70
C PRO A 112 -7.07 -15.92 8.44
N SER A 113 -6.48 -14.96 7.77
CA SER A 113 -7.12 -13.72 7.29
C SER A 113 -6.62 -13.38 5.91
N ASP A 114 -7.36 -12.60 5.14
CA ASP A 114 -6.85 -12.01 3.91
C ASP A 114 -6.47 -10.57 4.16
N VAL A 115 -5.30 -10.17 3.66
CA VAL A 115 -4.82 -8.79 3.67
C VAL A 115 -4.67 -8.33 2.24
N GLU A 116 -5.36 -7.26 1.89
CA GLU A 116 -5.36 -6.70 0.54
C GLU A 116 -4.72 -5.31 0.56
N CYS A 117 -3.96 -4.99 -0.46
CA CYS A 117 -3.46 -3.64 -0.68
C CYS A 117 -3.38 -3.29 -2.16
N LEU A 118 -3.54 -2.00 -2.46
CA LEU A 118 -3.39 -1.43 -3.79
C LEU A 118 -2.22 -0.45 -3.78
N LEU A 119 -1.17 -0.79 -4.52
CA LEU A 119 -0.03 0.08 -4.79
C LEU A 119 -0.34 0.92 -6.03
N SER A 120 0.13 2.15 -6.10
CA SER A 120 -0.03 3.04 -7.26
C SER A 120 1.32 3.64 -7.67
N GLY A 121 1.40 4.22 -8.86
CA GLY A 121 2.61 4.89 -9.34
C GLY A 121 3.69 3.93 -9.87
N LEU A 122 3.36 2.67 -10.15
CA LEU A 122 4.31 1.73 -10.72
C LEU A 122 4.47 1.94 -12.23
N SER A 123 5.70 1.90 -12.69
CA SER A 123 6.06 1.87 -14.10
C SER A 123 6.40 0.45 -14.53
N LYS A 124 6.31 0.15 -15.81
CA LYS A 124 6.74 -1.14 -16.35
C LYS A 124 8.18 -1.45 -15.96
N GLY A 125 8.41 -2.64 -15.38
CA GLY A 125 9.75 -3.05 -14.94
C GLY A 125 9.73 -4.17 -13.91
N LYS A 126 10.93 -4.54 -13.46
CA LYS A 126 11.11 -5.59 -12.46
C LYS A 126 11.07 -5.00 -11.07
N TYR A 127 10.28 -5.62 -10.19
CA TYR A 127 10.19 -5.27 -8.78
C TYR A 127 10.45 -6.48 -7.90
N SER A 128 11.13 -6.24 -6.78
CA SER A 128 11.25 -7.20 -5.69
C SER A 128 10.26 -6.80 -4.60
N ILE A 129 9.42 -7.72 -4.19
CA ILE A 129 8.37 -7.49 -3.17
C ILE A 129 8.73 -8.31 -1.95
N SER A 130 8.72 -7.67 -0.79
CA SER A 130 8.92 -8.33 0.50
C SER A 130 7.76 -7.98 1.43
N ILE A 131 7.13 -9.00 2.01
CA ILE A 131 6.01 -8.85 2.95
C ILE A 131 6.49 -9.26 4.34
N TYR A 132 6.30 -8.40 5.32
CA TYR A 132 6.75 -8.57 6.68
C TYR A 132 5.57 -8.52 7.65
N ARG A 133 5.67 -9.24 8.76
CA ARG A 133 4.77 -9.16 9.88
C ARG A 133 5.29 -8.17 10.92
N ASN A 134 4.52 -7.13 11.23
CA ASN A 134 4.77 -6.10 12.24
C ASN A 134 5.97 -5.17 11.99
N MET A 135 7.11 -5.64 11.50
CA MET A 135 8.30 -4.81 11.25
C MET A 135 9.20 -5.40 10.17
N ILE A 136 10.00 -4.56 9.54
CA ILE A 136 10.99 -4.99 8.55
C ILE A 136 12.18 -5.63 9.28
N SER A 137 12.25 -6.94 9.23
CA SER A 137 13.43 -7.73 9.66
C SER A 137 13.32 -9.15 9.12
N ASP A 138 14.44 -9.85 9.01
CA ASP A 138 14.47 -11.23 8.50
C ASP A 138 13.60 -12.18 9.33
N ALA A 139 13.53 -11.96 10.64
CA ALA A 139 12.70 -12.76 11.55
C ALA A 139 11.19 -12.58 11.32
N HIS A 140 10.79 -11.50 10.66
CA HIS A 140 9.40 -11.16 10.39
C HIS A 140 9.03 -11.26 8.91
N LEU A 141 9.98 -11.67 8.06
CA LEU A 141 9.74 -11.87 6.63
C LEU A 141 8.77 -13.03 6.40
N GLN A 142 7.66 -12.74 5.74
CA GLN A 142 6.66 -13.74 5.37
C GLN A 142 6.89 -14.22 3.95
N PHE A 143 7.05 -13.30 3.00
CA PHE A 143 7.27 -13.57 1.59
C PHE A 143 8.35 -12.66 1.01
N SER A 144 9.12 -13.19 0.06
CA SER A 144 9.98 -12.38 -0.80
C SER A 144 9.99 -12.99 -2.19
N PHE A 145 9.59 -12.20 -3.20
CA PHE A 145 9.53 -12.65 -4.59
C PHE A 145 9.73 -11.49 -5.55
N SER A 146 9.93 -11.80 -6.82
CA SER A 146 10.07 -10.79 -7.87
C SER A 146 8.96 -10.90 -8.89
N ILE A 147 8.53 -9.76 -9.41
CA ILE A 147 7.57 -9.65 -10.50
C ILE A 147 8.18 -8.84 -11.65
N ASP A 148 7.71 -9.09 -12.86
CA ASP A 148 7.95 -8.24 -14.02
C ASP A 148 6.66 -7.50 -14.31
N TYR A 149 6.55 -6.27 -13.77
CA TYR A 149 5.31 -5.51 -13.80
C TYR A 149 5.04 -4.95 -15.20
N ASP A 150 3.90 -5.30 -15.74
CA ASP A 150 3.25 -4.64 -16.87
C ASP A 150 1.73 -4.68 -16.67
N GLU A 151 0.97 -4.03 -17.55
CA GLU A 151 -0.49 -3.89 -17.44
C GLU A 151 -1.25 -5.22 -17.57
N SER A 152 -0.60 -6.28 -18.04
CA SER A 152 -1.19 -7.63 -18.17
C SER A 152 -0.83 -8.57 -17.02
N LEU A 153 0.02 -8.10 -16.08
CA LEU A 153 0.52 -8.93 -15.00
C LEU A 153 -0.63 -9.48 -14.14
N LYS A 154 -0.63 -10.81 -13.98
CA LYS A 154 -1.48 -11.51 -13.02
C LYS A 154 -0.80 -12.82 -12.64
N GLY A 155 -0.84 -13.16 -11.36
CA GLY A 155 -0.26 -14.40 -10.88
C GLY A 155 -0.44 -14.60 -9.39
N ASP A 156 0.20 -15.63 -8.89
CA ASP A 156 0.33 -15.92 -7.47
C ASP A 156 1.75 -16.38 -7.14
N PHE A 157 2.12 -16.22 -5.88
CA PHE A 157 3.35 -16.74 -5.31
C PHE A 157 3.02 -17.57 -4.07
N ARG A 158 3.56 -18.78 -4.01
CA ARG A 158 3.44 -19.74 -2.91
C ARG A 158 4.82 -20.02 -2.32
N LYS A 159 4.88 -20.32 -1.04
CA LYS A 159 6.12 -20.79 -0.39
C LYS A 159 6.55 -22.16 -0.90
#